data_65009baf55b5d7b3cf57da6d31462698
#
_entry.id   65009baf55b5d7b3cf57da6d31462698
#
_cell.length_a   1.000
_cell.length_b   1.000
_cell.length_c   1.000
_cell.angle_alpha   90.00
_cell.angle_beta   90.00
_cell.angle_gamma   90.00
#
_symmetry.space_group_name_H-M   'P 1'
#
loop_
_entity.id
_entity.type
_entity.pdbx_description
1 polymer ?
#
loop_
_entity_poly.entity_id
_entity_poly.type
_entity_poly.pdbx_seq_one_letter_code
_entity_poly.pdbx_strand_id
1 'polypeptide(L)'
;MASILYVATDEGVVTLKSEDGRTWKKEHHGLKDWAVPEVAVSPSAPNKVFAGTRGDGVWLSEDFGATWKKPCYGKRGPGKVRCLTFDPHDPNTLYAGTEPIDVFISRDSAKSWERLDSVWNIPWVSTITYPVAVVEPHVRDITIDPKDTKTMYVALQVGYMLKTTDGGKNWELLNRNLDCDVHTIVLHPEDTNKIFIATGGHDCRAGTAPGRALYSSADGGKNWTPMAAEFKEEYSVPLAIHPKKANVLYSAIANGQPGQWRKRETGAEAFLIQSTDSGKSWHKLEGEVSKANKSFVESFAFDPASTDRMYAGQRNGDLFSSDDSGSSWFKVDVKLPELSDMKAAHA
;
A
#
# COMPACT_ATOMS: atom_id res chain seq x y z
N MET A 1 -16.58 -2.12 -21.13
CA MET A 1 -15.57 -1.14 -20.67
C MET A 1 -14.29 -1.90 -20.44
N ALA A 2 -13.18 -1.38 -20.91
CA ALA A 2 -11.89 -2.02 -20.76
C ALA A 2 -11.37 -1.88 -19.32
N SER A 3 -10.77 -2.92 -18.77
CA SER A 3 -10.04 -2.85 -17.51
C SER A 3 -8.66 -2.22 -17.74
N ILE A 4 -8.28 -1.32 -16.86
CA ILE A 4 -6.98 -0.64 -16.84
C ILE A 4 -6.26 -1.00 -15.55
N LEU A 5 -4.96 -1.31 -15.63
CA LEU A 5 -4.08 -1.38 -14.47
C LEU A 5 -2.97 -0.34 -14.63
N TYR A 6 -2.84 0.52 -13.64
CA TYR A 6 -1.67 1.38 -13.45
C TYR A 6 -0.72 0.66 -12.51
N VAL A 7 0.45 0.35 -13.01
CA VAL A 7 1.48 -0.40 -12.28
C VAL A 7 2.66 0.51 -11.99
N ALA A 8 2.86 0.81 -10.73
CA ALA A 8 4.02 1.55 -10.23
C ALA A 8 5.23 0.60 -10.15
N THR A 9 6.35 1.02 -10.70
CA THR A 9 7.56 0.20 -10.80
C THR A 9 8.82 1.00 -10.45
N ASP A 10 9.94 0.33 -10.32
CA ASP A 10 11.26 0.97 -10.17
C ASP A 10 11.73 1.70 -11.44
N GLU A 11 11.06 1.46 -12.58
CA GLU A 11 11.27 2.13 -13.87
C GLU A 11 10.03 2.90 -14.33
N GLY A 12 9.31 3.58 -13.43
CA GLY A 12 8.17 4.44 -13.76
C GLY A 12 6.81 3.78 -13.61
N VAL A 13 5.85 4.21 -14.45
CA VAL A 13 4.47 3.71 -14.45
C VAL A 13 4.17 3.00 -15.75
N VAL A 14 3.76 1.74 -15.66
CA VAL A 14 3.24 0.97 -16.80
C VAL A 14 1.72 0.97 -16.75
N THR A 15 1.08 1.36 -17.84
CA THR A 15 -0.37 1.20 -18.03
C THR A 15 -0.64 -0.04 -18.85
N LEU A 16 -1.43 -0.95 -18.29
CA LEU A 16 -1.95 -2.14 -18.95
C LEU A 16 -3.43 -1.98 -19.26
N LYS A 17 -3.88 -2.51 -20.38
CA LYS A 17 -5.28 -2.52 -20.80
C LYS A 17 -5.73 -3.93 -21.17
N SER A 18 -6.97 -4.27 -20.79
CA SER A 18 -7.60 -5.53 -21.14
C SER A 18 -9.09 -5.32 -21.46
N GLU A 19 -9.59 -5.95 -22.52
CA GLU A 19 -11.01 -5.94 -22.87
C GLU A 19 -11.80 -7.09 -22.20
N ASP A 20 -11.11 -8.15 -21.79
CA ASP A 20 -11.69 -9.37 -21.23
C ASP A 20 -11.25 -9.64 -19.76
N GLY A 21 -10.33 -8.82 -19.23
CA GLY A 21 -9.72 -8.98 -17.91
C GLY A 21 -8.70 -10.11 -17.80
N ARG A 22 -8.39 -10.80 -18.91
CA ARG A 22 -7.45 -11.93 -18.97
C ARG A 22 -6.28 -11.68 -19.90
N THR A 23 -6.57 -11.10 -21.08
CA THR A 23 -5.54 -10.76 -22.07
C THR A 23 -5.14 -9.30 -21.89
N TRP A 24 -3.92 -9.07 -21.47
CA TRP A 24 -3.42 -7.75 -21.14
C TRP A 24 -2.40 -7.26 -22.16
N LYS A 25 -2.50 -5.98 -22.51
CA LYS A 25 -1.53 -5.29 -23.38
C LYS A 25 -0.92 -4.12 -22.64
N LYS A 26 0.38 -3.91 -22.82
CA LYS A 26 1.06 -2.71 -22.39
C LYS A 26 0.71 -1.56 -23.35
N GLU A 27 -0.06 -0.59 -22.85
CA GLU A 27 -0.45 0.60 -23.63
C GLU A 27 0.61 1.70 -23.52
N HIS A 28 1.05 2.00 -22.29
CA HIS A 28 1.99 3.08 -22.00
C HIS A 28 3.04 2.68 -20.99
N HIS A 29 4.19 3.35 -21.04
CA HIS A 29 5.25 3.27 -20.03
C HIS A 29 5.88 4.65 -19.86
N GLY A 30 5.41 5.38 -18.85
CA GLY A 30 5.86 6.75 -18.53
C GLY A 30 6.78 6.81 -17.32
N LEU A 31 7.39 7.97 -17.10
CA LEU A 31 8.25 8.29 -15.95
C LEU A 31 9.44 7.32 -15.75
N LYS A 32 10.02 6.81 -16.84
CA LYS A 32 11.05 5.74 -16.84
C LYS A 32 12.33 6.08 -16.07
N ASP A 33 12.60 7.35 -15.86
CA ASP A 33 13.78 7.83 -15.13
C ASP A 33 13.59 7.81 -13.62
N TRP A 34 12.40 7.41 -13.14
CA TRP A 34 12.03 7.49 -11.74
C TRP A 34 11.49 6.17 -11.20
N ALA A 35 11.97 5.78 -10.03
CA ALA A 35 11.27 4.77 -9.24
C ALA A 35 9.98 5.38 -8.68
N VAL A 36 8.86 4.70 -8.88
CA VAL A 36 7.52 5.11 -8.45
C VAL A 36 7.03 4.12 -7.38
N PRO A 37 7.05 4.49 -6.10
CA PRO A 37 6.54 3.64 -5.02
C PRO A 37 5.03 3.42 -5.08
N GLU A 38 4.27 4.45 -5.44
CA GLU A 38 2.80 4.38 -5.42
C GLU A 38 2.17 5.25 -6.49
N VAL A 39 1.02 4.79 -6.98
CA VAL A 39 0.10 5.53 -7.85
C VAL A 39 -1.25 5.71 -7.17
N ALA A 40 -1.91 6.83 -7.44
CA ALA A 40 -3.26 7.11 -6.97
C ALA A 40 -4.17 7.48 -8.13
N VAL A 41 -5.24 6.71 -8.35
CA VAL A 41 -6.23 6.97 -9.39
C VAL A 41 -7.31 7.88 -8.83
N SER A 42 -7.68 8.93 -9.56
CA SER A 42 -8.76 9.83 -9.15
C SER A 42 -10.10 9.07 -9.02
N PRO A 43 -10.79 9.16 -7.89
CA PRO A 43 -12.08 8.48 -7.71
C PRO A 43 -13.19 9.00 -8.64
N SER A 44 -13.03 10.20 -9.21
CA SER A 44 -13.99 10.83 -10.11
C SER A 44 -13.63 10.72 -11.60
N ALA A 45 -12.39 10.31 -11.94
CA ALA A 45 -11.91 10.29 -13.32
C ALA A 45 -10.84 9.19 -13.50
N PRO A 46 -11.20 8.01 -14.00
CA PRO A 46 -10.31 6.85 -14.09
C PRO A 46 -9.11 7.07 -15.03
N ASN A 47 -9.18 8.02 -15.96
CA ASN A 47 -8.07 8.44 -16.83
C ASN A 47 -7.06 9.34 -16.11
N LYS A 48 -7.41 9.85 -14.91
CA LYS A 48 -6.57 10.76 -14.14
C LYS A 48 -5.84 10.00 -13.05
N VAL A 49 -4.52 9.90 -13.17
CA VAL A 49 -3.66 9.18 -12.24
C VAL A 49 -2.50 10.05 -11.78
N PHE A 50 -2.20 9.98 -10.49
CA PHE A 50 -1.04 10.63 -9.87
C PHE A 50 0.01 9.57 -9.56
N ALA A 51 1.27 9.93 -9.74
CA ALA A 51 2.42 9.08 -9.42
C ALA A 51 3.35 9.81 -8.46
N GLY A 52 3.64 9.19 -7.33
CA GLY A 52 4.65 9.65 -6.40
C GLY A 52 6.01 9.11 -6.79
N THR A 53 7.01 9.96 -7.00
CA THR A 53 8.35 9.54 -7.38
C THR A 53 9.34 9.60 -6.21
N ARG A 54 10.36 8.74 -6.26
CA ARG A 54 11.45 8.73 -5.27
C ARG A 54 12.51 9.82 -5.54
N GLY A 55 12.09 11.08 -5.70
CA GLY A 55 13.04 12.17 -5.80
C GLY A 55 12.59 13.37 -6.63
N ASP A 56 11.47 13.26 -7.35
CA ASP A 56 10.98 14.35 -8.20
C ASP A 56 9.51 14.73 -7.94
N GLY A 57 8.99 14.39 -6.76
CA GLY A 57 7.66 14.77 -6.30
C GLY A 57 6.54 14.00 -6.96
N VAL A 58 5.39 14.68 -7.13
CA VAL A 58 4.16 14.10 -7.67
C VAL A 58 3.98 14.51 -9.12
N TRP A 59 3.70 13.52 -9.97
CA TRP A 59 3.35 13.69 -11.38
C TRP A 59 1.89 13.32 -11.63
N LEU A 60 1.30 13.92 -12.65
CA LEU A 60 -0.09 13.74 -13.07
C LEU A 60 -0.17 13.35 -14.54
N SER A 61 -0.93 12.31 -14.82
CA SER A 61 -1.47 12.01 -16.14
C SER A 61 -2.99 12.24 -16.16
N GLU A 62 -3.52 12.73 -17.27
CA GLU A 62 -4.96 12.92 -17.51
C GLU A 62 -5.46 12.13 -18.74
N ASP A 63 -4.64 11.20 -19.24
CA ASP A 63 -4.83 10.45 -20.48
C ASP A 63 -4.42 8.98 -20.35
N PHE A 64 -4.81 8.34 -19.21
CA PHE A 64 -4.52 6.95 -18.90
C PHE A 64 -3.01 6.61 -18.85
N GLY A 65 -2.15 7.57 -18.49
CA GLY A 65 -0.71 7.35 -18.38
C GLY A 65 0.06 7.54 -19.67
N ALA A 66 -0.57 8.06 -20.75
CA ALA A 66 0.10 8.32 -22.02
C ALA A 66 1.09 9.48 -21.91
N THR A 67 0.69 10.56 -21.25
CA THR A 67 1.57 11.71 -20.98
C THR A 67 1.56 12.10 -19.50
N TRP A 68 2.65 12.70 -19.04
CA TRP A 68 2.85 13.08 -17.65
C TRP A 68 3.32 14.52 -17.53
N LYS A 69 2.78 15.24 -16.52
CA LYS A 69 3.15 16.61 -16.18
C LYS A 69 3.30 16.78 -14.68
N LYS A 70 4.11 17.73 -14.25
CA LYS A 70 4.16 18.13 -12.83
C LYS A 70 3.12 19.19 -12.57
N PRO A 71 2.12 18.94 -11.72
CA PRO A 71 1.11 19.94 -11.39
C PRO A 71 1.67 21.06 -10.50
N CYS A 72 2.66 20.75 -9.65
CA CYS A 72 3.35 21.70 -8.78
C CYS A 72 4.78 21.91 -9.23
N TYR A 73 5.15 23.15 -9.58
CA TYR A 73 6.50 23.55 -9.89
C TYR A 73 7.12 24.30 -8.71
N GLY A 74 8.30 23.85 -8.25
CA GLY A 74 9.07 24.51 -7.21
C GLY A 74 9.32 23.67 -5.95
N LYS A 75 10.04 24.27 -4.97
CA LYS A 75 10.58 23.55 -3.79
C LYS A 75 9.59 23.34 -2.65
N ARG A 76 8.31 23.66 -2.82
CA ARG A 76 7.30 23.65 -1.73
C ARG A 76 6.42 22.39 -1.70
N GLY A 77 6.65 21.41 -2.54
CA GLY A 77 5.92 20.14 -2.56
C GLY A 77 6.75 18.97 -2.02
N PRO A 78 6.11 17.79 -1.89
CA PRO A 78 6.80 16.57 -1.49
C PRO A 78 7.89 16.21 -2.50
N GLY A 79 9.09 15.86 -2.03
CA GLY A 79 10.22 15.49 -2.88
C GLY A 79 10.30 13.99 -3.15
N LYS A 80 10.81 13.22 -2.19
CA LYS A 80 10.84 11.76 -2.22
C LYS A 80 9.52 11.22 -1.71
N VAL A 81 8.55 11.00 -2.59
CA VAL A 81 7.23 10.47 -2.22
C VAL A 81 7.32 8.97 -1.99
N ARG A 82 6.66 8.49 -0.94
CA ARG A 82 6.59 7.06 -0.55
C ARG A 82 5.19 6.52 -0.64
N CYS A 83 4.17 7.34 -0.32
CA CYS A 83 2.77 6.99 -0.48
C CYS A 83 1.93 8.19 -0.92
N LEU A 84 0.81 7.89 -1.58
CA LEU A 84 -0.18 8.86 -2.05
C LEU A 84 -1.59 8.32 -1.78
N THR A 85 -2.45 9.12 -1.16
CA THR A 85 -3.86 8.75 -0.99
C THR A 85 -4.77 9.93 -1.23
N PHE A 86 -5.98 9.65 -1.72
CA PHE A 86 -7.04 10.63 -1.84
C PHE A 86 -7.84 10.74 -0.55
N ASP A 87 -8.38 11.94 -0.31
CA ASP A 87 -9.52 12.09 0.59
C ASP A 87 -10.72 11.32 -0.02
N PRO A 88 -11.41 10.45 0.74
CA PRO A 88 -12.50 9.63 0.20
C PRO A 88 -13.73 10.43 -0.25
N HIS A 89 -13.88 11.69 0.16
CA HIS A 89 -15.01 12.55 -0.16
C HIS A 89 -14.67 13.75 -1.05
N ASP A 90 -13.38 14.08 -1.20
CA ASP A 90 -12.94 15.17 -2.06
C ASP A 90 -11.88 14.71 -3.08
N PRO A 91 -12.25 14.53 -4.36
CA PRO A 91 -11.34 14.08 -5.40
C PRO A 91 -10.24 15.11 -5.76
N ASN A 92 -10.25 16.29 -5.19
CA ASN A 92 -9.19 17.28 -5.36
C ASN A 92 -8.18 17.26 -4.20
N THR A 93 -8.53 16.61 -3.09
CA THR A 93 -7.65 16.53 -1.92
C THR A 93 -6.85 15.23 -1.93
N LEU A 94 -5.52 15.38 -1.91
CA LEU A 94 -4.54 14.30 -1.82
C LEU A 94 -3.62 14.51 -0.62
N TYR A 95 -3.15 13.41 -0.08
CA TYR A 95 -2.10 13.36 0.92
C TYR A 95 -0.89 12.64 0.35
N ALA A 96 0.30 13.09 0.72
CA ALA A 96 1.57 12.45 0.35
C ALA A 96 2.44 12.26 1.58
N GLY A 97 2.93 11.04 1.75
CA GLY A 97 3.95 10.70 2.73
C GLY A 97 5.32 10.62 2.09
N THR A 98 6.36 11.06 2.78
CA THR A 98 7.70 11.21 2.19
C THR A 98 8.82 10.51 2.97
N GLU A 99 9.98 10.46 2.35
CA GLU A 99 11.30 10.15 2.89
C GLU A 99 12.21 11.40 2.77
N PRO A 100 12.72 11.99 3.87
CA PRO A 100 12.42 11.65 5.27
C PRO A 100 10.93 11.85 5.64
N ILE A 101 10.57 11.48 6.88
CA ILE A 101 9.20 11.59 7.38
C ILE A 101 8.68 13.03 7.24
N ASP A 102 7.72 13.22 6.37
CA ASP A 102 6.83 14.37 6.32
C ASP A 102 5.48 13.94 5.76
N VAL A 103 4.43 14.64 6.16
CA VAL A 103 3.08 14.48 5.61
C VAL A 103 2.67 15.77 4.93
N PHE A 104 2.27 15.69 3.68
CA PHE A 104 1.78 16.82 2.90
C PHE A 104 0.32 16.62 2.54
N ILE A 105 -0.43 17.74 2.45
CA ILE A 105 -1.79 17.78 1.92
C ILE A 105 -1.86 18.76 0.76
N SER A 106 -2.54 18.37 -0.29
CA SER A 106 -2.96 19.22 -1.41
C SER A 106 -4.49 19.23 -1.48
N ARG A 107 -5.11 20.40 -1.66
CA ARG A 107 -6.56 20.55 -1.82
C ARG A 107 -6.96 21.01 -3.22
N ASP A 108 -6.04 20.95 -4.18
CA ASP A 108 -6.19 21.51 -5.51
C ASP A 108 -5.61 20.60 -6.61
N SER A 109 -5.73 19.27 -6.40
CA SER A 109 -5.21 18.25 -7.33
C SER A 109 -3.71 18.35 -7.56
N ALA A 110 -2.94 18.43 -6.47
CA ALA A 110 -1.49 18.48 -6.41
C ALA A 110 -0.85 19.75 -7.02
N LYS A 111 -1.61 20.82 -7.29
CA LYS A 111 -1.05 22.09 -7.79
C LYS A 111 -0.28 22.85 -6.71
N SER A 112 -0.73 22.75 -5.46
CA SER A 112 -0.01 23.25 -4.30
C SER A 112 -0.05 22.26 -3.15
N TRP A 113 0.91 22.36 -2.23
CA TRP A 113 1.06 21.46 -1.09
C TRP A 113 1.33 22.25 0.19
N GLU A 114 0.69 21.81 1.26
CA GLU A 114 0.91 22.25 2.64
C GLU A 114 1.56 21.10 3.41
N ARG A 115 2.65 21.34 4.12
CA ARG A 115 3.27 20.37 5.00
C ARG A 115 2.58 20.40 6.37
N LEU A 116 2.22 19.25 6.90
CA LEU A 116 1.64 19.13 8.24
C LEU A 116 2.76 19.06 9.29
N ASP A 117 3.32 20.23 9.64
CA ASP A 117 4.46 20.36 10.56
C ASP A 117 4.19 19.77 11.95
N SER A 118 2.91 19.66 12.33
CA SER A 118 2.44 19.09 13.59
C SER A 118 2.86 17.63 13.85
N VAL A 119 3.19 16.87 12.81
CA VAL A 119 3.75 15.51 12.93
C VAL A 119 5.02 15.51 13.78
N TRP A 120 5.82 16.58 13.67
CA TRP A 120 7.08 16.74 14.40
C TRP A 120 6.90 17.16 15.86
N ASN A 121 5.67 17.50 16.28
CA ASN A 121 5.34 17.76 17.70
C ASN A 121 5.30 16.47 18.53
N ILE A 122 5.33 15.31 17.88
CA ILE A 122 5.46 14.00 18.54
C ILE A 122 6.94 13.72 18.80
N PRO A 123 7.42 13.73 20.07
CA PRO A 123 8.85 13.59 20.38
C PRO A 123 9.46 12.29 19.81
N TRP A 124 8.67 11.22 19.73
CA TRP A 124 9.10 9.93 19.16
C TRP A 124 9.57 10.06 17.71
N VAL A 125 8.92 10.90 16.89
CA VAL A 125 9.24 11.03 15.45
C VAL A 125 10.69 11.43 15.23
N SER A 126 11.21 12.36 16.04
CA SER A 126 12.61 12.82 15.96
C SER A 126 13.64 11.78 16.40
N THR A 127 13.21 10.69 17.04
CA THR A 127 14.10 9.63 17.55
C THR A 127 14.14 8.40 16.66
N ILE A 128 13.30 8.34 15.61
CA ILE A 128 13.22 7.20 14.72
C ILE A 128 14.51 7.10 13.91
N THR A 129 15.09 5.91 13.89
CA THR A 129 16.25 5.57 13.05
C THR A 129 15.94 4.36 12.20
N TYR A 130 16.39 4.34 10.97
CA TYR A 130 16.25 3.19 10.10
C TYR A 130 17.50 2.30 10.17
N PRO A 131 17.37 0.96 10.25
CA PRO A 131 18.52 0.07 10.44
C PRO A 131 19.45 -0.04 9.22
N VAL A 132 19.03 0.48 8.05
CA VAL A 132 19.84 0.52 6.83
C VAL A 132 20.31 1.94 6.58
N ALA A 133 21.61 2.19 6.67
CA ALA A 133 22.21 3.54 6.66
C ALA A 133 21.91 4.42 5.43
N VAL A 134 21.47 3.84 4.31
CA VAL A 134 21.17 4.57 3.07
C VAL A 134 19.67 4.90 2.91
N VAL A 135 18.85 4.50 3.87
CA VAL A 135 17.39 4.74 3.87
C VAL A 135 17.05 5.57 5.10
N GLU A 136 16.34 6.66 4.88
CA GLU A 136 15.84 7.50 5.97
C GLU A 136 14.49 6.97 6.49
N PRO A 137 14.15 7.20 7.77
CA PRO A 137 12.80 6.96 8.27
C PRO A 137 11.77 7.67 7.40
N HIS A 138 10.67 6.99 7.07
CA HIS A 138 9.71 7.51 6.11
C HIS A 138 8.27 7.11 6.43
N VAL A 139 7.35 7.84 5.85
CA VAL A 139 5.94 7.49 5.86
C VAL A 139 5.71 6.33 4.90
N ARG A 140 5.08 5.26 5.37
CA ARG A 140 4.84 4.05 4.58
C ARG A 140 3.43 4.00 3.99
N ASP A 141 2.45 4.48 4.76
CA ASP A 141 1.05 4.50 4.35
C ASP A 141 0.29 5.64 5.06
N ILE A 142 -0.73 6.17 4.40
CA ILE A 142 -1.67 7.15 4.94
C ILE A 142 -3.08 6.67 4.63
N THR A 143 -3.87 6.42 5.66
CA THR A 143 -5.27 5.99 5.53
C THR A 143 -6.20 7.01 6.18
N ILE A 144 -7.19 7.48 5.41
CA ILE A 144 -8.20 8.43 5.86
C ILE A 144 -9.46 7.67 6.25
N ASP A 145 -10.05 8.00 7.37
CA ASP A 145 -11.33 7.42 7.79
C ASP A 145 -12.47 7.88 6.85
N PRO A 146 -13.13 6.98 6.12
CA PRO A 146 -14.19 7.37 5.19
C PRO A 146 -15.47 7.87 5.88
N LYS A 147 -15.60 7.73 7.19
CA LYS A 147 -16.73 8.26 7.98
C LYS A 147 -16.44 9.61 8.61
N ASP A 148 -15.16 9.92 8.84
CA ASP A 148 -14.70 11.20 9.38
C ASP A 148 -13.31 11.54 8.81
N THR A 149 -13.26 12.30 7.74
CA THR A 149 -12.02 12.64 7.02
C THR A 149 -11.05 13.53 7.83
N LYS A 150 -11.43 13.98 9.03
CA LYS A 150 -10.51 14.57 9.98
C LYS A 150 -9.69 13.51 10.72
N THR A 151 -10.15 12.26 10.72
CA THR A 151 -9.44 11.12 11.30
C THR A 151 -8.55 10.49 10.24
N MET A 152 -7.24 10.47 10.51
CA MET A 152 -6.21 9.87 9.66
C MET A 152 -5.28 9.00 10.49
N TYR A 153 -4.77 7.97 9.84
CA TYR A 153 -3.71 7.10 10.36
C TYR A 153 -2.50 7.18 9.43
N VAL A 154 -1.31 7.27 10.00
CA VAL A 154 -0.05 7.35 9.26
C VAL A 154 0.88 6.26 9.77
N ALA A 155 1.26 5.34 8.91
CA ALA A 155 2.27 4.31 9.20
C ALA A 155 3.67 4.91 9.01
N LEU A 156 4.52 4.74 10.01
CA LEU A 156 5.92 5.14 9.95
C LEU A 156 6.79 3.89 9.89
N GLN A 157 7.58 3.77 8.83
CA GLN A 157 8.52 2.65 8.70
C GLN A 157 9.48 2.63 9.91
N VAL A 158 9.44 1.53 10.69
CA VAL A 158 10.18 1.37 11.95
C VAL A 158 9.82 2.43 13.01
N GLY A 159 8.63 3.06 12.88
CA GLY A 159 8.21 4.18 13.72
C GLY A 159 6.81 4.04 14.31
N TYR A 160 6.16 2.87 14.20
CA TYR A 160 4.77 2.63 14.60
C TYR A 160 3.76 3.42 13.76
N MET A 161 2.71 3.91 14.37
CA MET A 161 1.65 4.67 13.70
C MET A 161 1.36 5.98 14.43
N LEU A 162 0.96 6.99 13.66
CA LEU A 162 0.35 8.20 14.19
C LEU A 162 -1.13 8.22 13.85
N LYS A 163 -1.93 8.81 14.73
CA LYS A 163 -3.35 9.07 14.52
C LYS A 163 -3.66 10.55 14.78
N THR A 164 -4.48 11.14 13.94
CA THR A 164 -5.13 12.43 14.19
C THR A 164 -6.65 12.26 14.12
N THR A 165 -7.41 13.12 14.81
CA THR A 165 -8.87 13.22 14.74
C THR A 165 -9.33 14.66 14.45
N ASP A 166 -8.41 15.53 14.09
CA ASP A 166 -8.66 16.95 13.86
C ASP A 166 -8.04 17.50 12.56
N GLY A 167 -7.79 16.58 11.59
CA GLY A 167 -7.26 16.93 10.28
C GLY A 167 -5.78 17.26 10.30
N GLY A 168 -5.01 16.61 11.17
CA GLY A 168 -3.56 16.76 11.24
C GLY A 168 -3.08 17.93 12.08
N LYS A 169 -3.92 18.54 12.91
CA LYS A 169 -3.49 19.61 13.82
C LYS A 169 -2.77 19.05 15.04
N ASN A 170 -3.26 17.94 15.57
CA ASN A 170 -2.68 17.19 16.68
C ASN A 170 -2.57 15.71 16.33
N TRP A 171 -1.57 15.04 16.90
CA TRP A 171 -1.31 13.63 16.62
C TRP A 171 -1.12 12.85 17.93
N GLU A 172 -1.51 11.58 17.89
CA GLU A 172 -1.29 10.57 18.92
C GLU A 172 -0.39 9.46 18.37
N LEU A 173 0.58 9.01 19.16
CA LEU A 173 1.41 7.86 18.83
C LEU A 173 0.69 6.56 19.24
N LEU A 174 0.46 5.69 18.26
CA LEU A 174 -0.12 4.36 18.47
C LEU A 174 1.00 3.31 18.44
N ASN A 175 1.48 2.87 19.61
CA ASN A 175 2.60 1.94 19.74
C ASN A 175 2.38 0.83 20.79
N ARG A 176 1.17 0.72 21.33
CA ARG A 176 0.88 -0.24 22.40
C ARG A 176 0.61 -1.62 21.84
N ASN A 177 1.42 -2.62 22.19
CA ASN A 177 1.32 -4.00 21.72
C ASN A 177 1.36 -4.12 20.18
N LEU A 178 2.12 -3.25 19.53
CA LEU A 178 2.25 -3.16 18.09
C LEU A 178 3.70 -3.35 17.67
N ASP A 179 3.91 -4.01 16.53
CA ASP A 179 5.20 -4.03 15.84
C ASP A 179 5.51 -2.64 15.27
N CYS A 180 6.78 -2.24 15.31
CA CYS A 180 7.16 -0.89 14.90
C CYS A 180 7.23 -0.69 13.38
N ASP A 181 7.31 -1.75 12.59
CA ASP A 181 7.48 -1.69 11.14
C ASP A 181 6.14 -1.87 10.42
N VAL A 182 5.27 -0.87 10.51
CA VAL A 182 3.94 -0.89 9.91
C VAL A 182 4.01 -0.52 8.44
N HIS A 183 3.42 -1.37 7.58
CA HIS A 183 3.48 -1.23 6.12
C HIS A 183 2.15 -0.76 5.50
N THR A 184 1.04 -1.35 5.87
CA THR A 184 -0.27 -1.08 5.27
C THR A 184 -1.33 -1.01 6.34
N ILE A 185 -2.25 -0.07 6.21
CA ILE A 185 -3.38 0.17 7.12
C ILE A 185 -4.68 -0.02 6.35
N VAL A 186 -5.58 -0.84 6.87
CA VAL A 186 -6.92 -1.06 6.29
C VAL A 186 -7.98 -0.83 7.35
N LEU A 187 -8.91 0.08 7.11
CA LEU A 187 -10.07 0.30 7.97
C LEU A 187 -11.23 -0.59 7.52
N HIS A 188 -11.93 -1.18 8.49
CA HIS A 188 -13.15 -1.93 8.20
C HIS A 188 -14.26 -0.96 7.73
N PRO A 189 -14.90 -1.18 6.57
CA PRO A 189 -15.78 -0.18 5.94
C PRO A 189 -17.04 0.13 6.77
N GLU A 190 -17.52 -0.83 7.56
CA GLU A 190 -18.73 -0.66 8.38
C GLU A 190 -18.43 -0.17 9.81
N ASP A 191 -17.20 -0.37 10.30
CA ASP A 191 -16.77 0.05 11.64
C ASP A 191 -15.30 0.45 11.62
N THR A 192 -15.04 1.72 11.44
CA THR A 192 -13.69 2.28 11.29
C THR A 192 -12.85 2.25 12.58
N ASN A 193 -13.43 1.85 13.73
CA ASN A 193 -12.65 1.47 14.92
C ASN A 193 -11.96 0.11 14.76
N LYS A 194 -12.43 -0.73 13.85
CA LYS A 194 -11.75 -1.97 13.47
C LYS A 194 -10.71 -1.66 12.41
N ILE A 195 -9.47 -1.89 12.75
CA ILE A 195 -8.31 -1.60 11.91
C ILE A 195 -7.50 -2.89 11.75
N PHE A 196 -7.05 -3.13 10.54
CA PHE A 196 -6.13 -4.22 10.21
C PHE A 196 -4.86 -3.62 9.64
N ILE A 197 -3.72 -4.19 10.00
CA ILE A 197 -2.42 -3.73 9.48
C ILE A 197 -1.53 -4.90 9.09
N ALA A 198 -0.66 -4.64 8.12
CA ALA A 198 0.47 -5.49 7.78
C ALA A 198 1.76 -4.89 8.35
N THR A 199 2.69 -5.74 8.78
CA THR A 199 3.96 -5.32 9.37
C THR A 199 5.15 -6.08 8.83
N GLY A 200 6.35 -5.49 8.97
CA GLY A 200 7.62 -6.11 8.59
C GLY A 200 8.16 -7.14 9.57
N GLY A 201 7.45 -7.46 10.66
CA GLY A 201 7.92 -8.38 11.68
C GLY A 201 9.20 -7.92 12.37
N HIS A 202 9.55 -6.64 12.27
CA HIS A 202 10.73 -6.06 12.90
C HIS A 202 10.38 -5.57 14.28
N ASP A 203 10.54 -6.45 15.24
CA ASP A 203 10.24 -6.15 16.63
C ASP A 203 11.26 -5.21 17.27
N CYS A 204 10.82 -4.01 17.56
CA CYS A 204 11.55 -3.09 18.42
C CYS A 204 11.26 -3.33 19.91
N ARG A 205 10.15 -4.01 20.28
CA ARG A 205 9.69 -4.16 21.68
C ARG A 205 8.76 -5.34 21.97
N ALA A 206 8.11 -5.94 20.97
CA ALA A 206 6.94 -6.81 21.20
C ALA A 206 7.27 -8.29 21.48
N GLY A 207 8.53 -8.70 21.44
CA GLY A 207 8.89 -10.10 21.67
C GLY A 207 8.65 -11.01 20.47
N THR A 208 8.55 -12.32 20.71
CA THR A 208 8.53 -13.36 19.67
C THR A 208 7.14 -14.01 19.50
N ALA A 209 6.06 -13.28 19.70
CA ALA A 209 4.71 -13.82 19.55
C ALA A 209 4.44 -14.23 18.08
N PRO A 210 3.77 -15.36 17.83
CA PRO A 210 3.38 -15.76 16.47
C PRO A 210 2.31 -14.82 15.89
N GLY A 211 2.20 -14.80 14.55
CA GLY A 211 1.19 -14.00 13.84
C GLY A 211 1.54 -12.52 13.66
N ARG A 212 2.77 -12.12 13.89
CA ARG A 212 3.21 -10.73 13.88
C ARG A 212 3.26 -10.07 12.50
N ALA A 213 3.10 -10.82 11.43
CA ALA A 213 2.95 -10.24 10.09
C ALA A 213 1.70 -9.35 9.99
N LEU A 214 0.67 -9.63 10.77
CA LEU A 214 -0.61 -8.94 10.73
C LEU A 214 -1.12 -8.65 12.14
N TYR A 215 -1.77 -7.50 12.30
CA TYR A 215 -2.43 -7.12 13.56
C TYR A 215 -3.83 -6.57 13.30
N SER A 216 -4.70 -6.68 14.31
CA SER A 216 -5.99 -6.01 14.35
C SER A 216 -6.15 -5.16 15.60
N SER A 217 -6.92 -4.10 15.48
CA SER A 217 -7.46 -3.29 16.57
C SER A 217 -8.98 -3.25 16.47
N ALA A 218 -9.67 -3.21 17.59
CA ALA A 218 -11.12 -3.03 17.67
C ALA A 218 -11.52 -1.70 18.36
N ASP A 219 -10.55 -0.86 18.70
CA ASP A 219 -10.72 0.35 19.50
C ASP A 219 -10.05 1.59 18.92
N GLY A 220 -9.95 1.63 17.57
CA GLY A 220 -9.38 2.76 16.84
C GLY A 220 -7.86 2.88 16.99
N GLY A 221 -7.18 1.74 17.18
CA GLY A 221 -5.72 1.67 17.22
C GLY A 221 -5.12 1.82 18.62
N LYS A 222 -5.92 1.88 19.69
CA LYS A 222 -5.40 2.01 21.06
C LYS A 222 -4.73 0.74 21.56
N ASN A 223 -5.26 -0.42 21.17
CA ASN A 223 -4.70 -1.73 21.48
C ASN A 223 -4.67 -2.61 20.23
N TRP A 224 -3.64 -3.45 20.13
CA TRP A 224 -3.41 -4.32 18.98
C TRP A 224 -3.24 -5.77 19.39
N THR A 225 -3.75 -6.66 18.56
CA THR A 225 -3.66 -8.12 18.73
C THR A 225 -3.07 -8.72 17.46
N PRO A 226 -2.01 -9.55 17.54
CA PRO A 226 -1.51 -10.30 16.39
C PRO A 226 -2.60 -11.19 15.79
N MET A 227 -2.61 -11.25 14.45
CA MET A 227 -3.45 -12.16 13.67
C MET A 227 -2.59 -13.24 13.01
N ALA A 228 -3.23 -14.19 12.30
CA ALA A 228 -2.53 -15.20 11.50
C ALA A 228 -1.52 -16.05 12.32
N ALA A 229 -1.85 -16.35 13.59
CA ALA A 229 -1.01 -17.13 14.50
C ALA A 229 -0.80 -18.60 14.03
N GLU A 230 -1.56 -19.04 13.03
CA GLU A 230 -1.42 -20.33 12.35
C GLU A 230 -0.10 -20.44 11.55
N PHE A 231 0.51 -19.27 11.21
CA PHE A 231 1.72 -19.20 10.41
C PHE A 231 2.89 -18.69 11.23
N LYS A 232 4.08 -19.19 10.89
CA LYS A 232 5.35 -18.77 11.49
C LYS A 232 6.00 -17.59 10.76
N GLU A 233 5.50 -17.26 9.58
CA GLU A 233 5.98 -16.17 8.74
C GLU A 233 5.62 -14.83 9.38
N GLU A 234 6.60 -13.92 9.47
CA GLU A 234 6.48 -12.70 10.25
C GLU A 234 6.47 -11.40 9.43
N TYR A 235 6.60 -11.51 8.09
CA TYR A 235 6.69 -10.35 7.21
C TYR A 235 5.49 -10.28 6.28
N SER A 236 4.85 -9.12 6.24
CA SER A 236 3.83 -8.79 5.25
C SER A 236 3.97 -7.34 4.76
N VAL A 237 3.58 -7.08 3.52
CA VAL A 237 3.37 -5.74 2.97
C VAL A 237 1.90 -5.58 2.58
N PRO A 238 1.34 -6.41 1.66
CA PRO A 238 0.01 -6.16 1.16
C PRO A 238 -1.04 -6.65 2.14
N LEU A 239 -2.01 -5.82 2.37
CA LEU A 239 -3.23 -6.18 3.08
C LEU A 239 -4.41 -5.53 2.37
N ALA A 240 -5.44 -6.28 2.07
CA ALA A 240 -6.62 -5.78 1.39
C ALA A 240 -7.90 -6.36 1.99
N ILE A 241 -8.96 -5.56 2.02
CA ILE A 241 -10.31 -5.99 2.35
C ILE A 241 -11.13 -6.06 1.06
N HIS A 242 -11.95 -7.10 0.93
CA HIS A 242 -12.79 -7.26 -0.25
C HIS A 242 -13.84 -6.13 -0.31
N PRO A 243 -14.00 -5.40 -1.42
CA PRO A 243 -14.82 -4.19 -1.49
C PRO A 243 -16.31 -4.37 -1.14
N LYS A 244 -16.84 -5.59 -1.31
CA LYS A 244 -18.26 -5.92 -1.02
C LYS A 244 -18.46 -6.96 0.08
N LYS A 245 -17.38 -7.56 0.60
CA LYS A 245 -17.43 -8.62 1.63
C LYS A 245 -16.50 -8.19 2.76
N ALA A 246 -16.99 -7.33 3.63
CA ALA A 246 -16.18 -6.66 4.67
C ALA A 246 -15.48 -7.64 5.67
N ASN A 247 -15.91 -8.88 5.72
CA ASN A 247 -15.29 -9.94 6.52
C ASN A 247 -14.17 -10.70 5.78
N VAL A 248 -13.93 -10.41 4.47
CA VAL A 248 -12.92 -11.11 3.66
C VAL A 248 -11.69 -10.24 3.52
N LEU A 249 -10.56 -10.75 3.99
CA LEU A 249 -9.25 -10.11 3.96
C LEU A 249 -8.26 -10.96 3.16
N TYR A 250 -7.33 -10.31 2.50
CA TYR A 250 -6.22 -10.93 1.75
C TYR A 250 -4.90 -10.33 2.20
N SER A 251 -3.89 -11.18 2.30
CA SER A 251 -2.52 -10.76 2.54
C SER A 251 -1.53 -11.71 1.86
N ALA A 252 -0.27 -11.32 1.81
CA ALA A 252 0.85 -12.21 1.51
C ALA A 252 1.81 -12.18 2.69
N ILE A 253 2.27 -13.33 3.11
CA ILE A 253 3.26 -13.45 4.18
C ILE A 253 4.51 -14.14 3.70
N ALA A 254 5.64 -13.81 4.29
CA ALA A 254 6.95 -14.31 3.89
C ALA A 254 7.82 -14.64 5.10
N ASN A 255 8.76 -15.55 4.87
CA ASN A 255 9.75 -15.94 5.85
C ASN A 255 10.91 -14.93 5.90
N GLY A 256 10.92 -14.07 6.93
CA GLY A 256 11.94 -13.04 7.14
C GLY A 256 11.82 -11.85 6.18
N GLN A 257 12.85 -11.03 6.10
CA GLN A 257 12.84 -9.73 5.44
C GLN A 257 13.55 -9.73 4.07
N PRO A 258 13.29 -8.75 3.18
CA PRO A 258 13.86 -8.66 1.84
C PRO A 258 15.39 -8.79 1.76
N GLY A 259 16.12 -8.25 2.75
CA GLY A 259 17.58 -8.39 2.82
C GLY A 259 18.06 -9.82 3.03
N GLN A 260 17.24 -10.68 3.62
CA GLN A 260 17.51 -12.10 3.82
C GLN A 260 17.14 -12.91 2.57
N TRP A 261 16.03 -12.55 1.87
CA TRP A 261 15.57 -13.25 0.67
C TRP A 261 16.61 -13.24 -0.45
N ARG A 262 17.29 -12.11 -0.64
CA ARG A 262 18.36 -11.96 -1.65
C ARG A 262 19.53 -12.92 -1.45
N LYS A 263 19.70 -13.43 -0.23
CA LYS A 263 20.78 -14.35 0.14
C LYS A 263 20.38 -15.83 0.15
N ARG A 264 19.07 -16.12 0.01
CA ARG A 264 18.53 -17.49 0.00
C ARG A 264 18.24 -17.95 -1.43
N GLU A 265 18.57 -19.19 -1.75
CA GLU A 265 18.18 -19.80 -3.02
C GLU A 265 16.66 -19.90 -3.17
N THR A 266 15.95 -20.13 -2.06
CA THR A 266 14.49 -20.21 -1.99
C THR A 266 13.81 -18.83 -2.02
N GLY A 267 14.55 -17.74 -1.82
CA GLY A 267 14.02 -16.37 -1.84
C GLY A 267 13.12 -16.06 -0.64
N ALA A 268 11.96 -15.45 -0.88
CA ALA A 268 11.01 -15.01 0.14
C ALA A 268 10.23 -16.16 0.79
N GLU A 269 10.09 -17.29 0.12
CA GLU A 269 9.21 -18.41 0.52
C GLU A 269 7.77 -17.92 0.80
N ALA A 270 7.35 -16.91 0.05
CA ALA A 270 6.09 -16.22 0.27
C ALA A 270 4.89 -16.98 -0.30
N PHE A 271 3.75 -16.75 0.32
CA PHE A 271 2.46 -17.26 -0.18
C PHE A 271 1.31 -16.32 0.22
N LEU A 272 0.19 -16.44 -0.49
CA LEU A 272 -1.02 -15.71 -0.19
C LEU A 272 -1.81 -16.39 0.91
N ILE A 273 -2.47 -15.58 1.71
CA ILE A 273 -3.42 -16.01 2.74
C ILE A 273 -4.72 -15.21 2.65
N GLN A 274 -5.82 -15.84 3.03
CA GLN A 274 -7.15 -15.25 3.08
C GLN A 274 -7.79 -15.51 4.44
N SER A 275 -8.52 -14.53 4.94
CA SER A 275 -9.49 -14.69 6.02
C SER A 275 -10.89 -14.43 5.49
N THR A 276 -11.89 -15.19 5.96
CA THR A 276 -13.31 -14.98 5.65
C THR A 276 -14.13 -14.62 6.89
N ASP A 277 -13.49 -14.33 8.00
CA ASP A 277 -14.09 -14.06 9.31
C ASP A 277 -13.50 -12.82 10.01
N SER A 278 -13.11 -11.82 9.22
CA SER A 278 -12.51 -10.55 9.69
C SER A 278 -11.18 -10.76 10.45
N GLY A 279 -10.34 -11.67 9.96
CA GLY A 279 -9.00 -11.89 10.47
C GLY A 279 -8.90 -12.78 11.71
N LYS A 280 -9.98 -13.45 12.11
CA LYS A 280 -9.96 -14.38 13.27
C LYS A 280 -9.24 -15.68 12.94
N SER A 281 -9.37 -16.16 11.70
CA SER A 281 -8.65 -17.31 11.18
C SER A 281 -8.18 -17.03 9.76
N TRP A 282 -7.08 -17.66 9.37
CA TRP A 282 -6.47 -17.48 8.06
C TRP A 282 -6.14 -18.83 7.44
N HIS A 283 -6.26 -18.92 6.12
CA HIS A 283 -5.86 -20.08 5.37
C HIS A 283 -5.01 -19.71 4.15
N LYS A 284 -4.10 -20.59 3.79
CA LYS A 284 -3.25 -20.41 2.62
C LYS A 284 -4.08 -20.57 1.35
N LEU A 285 -3.91 -19.66 0.39
CA LEU A 285 -4.45 -19.79 -0.95
C LEU A 285 -3.53 -20.66 -1.80
N GLU A 286 -4.12 -21.58 -2.54
CA GLU A 286 -3.38 -22.48 -3.44
C GLU A 286 -3.16 -21.86 -4.82
N GLY A 287 -2.35 -22.49 -5.67
CA GLY A 287 -2.10 -22.08 -7.05
C GLY A 287 -0.70 -21.50 -7.29
N GLU A 288 -0.45 -21.05 -8.52
CA GLU A 288 0.88 -20.56 -8.93
C GLU A 288 1.37 -19.35 -8.17
N VAL A 289 0.45 -18.46 -7.81
CA VAL A 289 0.73 -17.23 -7.04
C VAL A 289 1.29 -17.54 -5.64
N SER A 290 0.95 -18.70 -5.10
CA SER A 290 1.36 -19.19 -3.76
C SER A 290 2.39 -20.33 -3.79
N LYS A 291 2.87 -20.73 -4.97
CA LYS A 291 4.01 -21.67 -5.03
C LYS A 291 5.21 -21.00 -4.36
N ALA A 292 5.99 -21.81 -3.61
CA ALA A 292 7.22 -21.34 -2.95
C ALA A 292 8.02 -20.47 -3.92
N ASN A 293 7.96 -19.19 -3.73
CA ASN A 293 8.34 -18.20 -4.74
C ASN A 293 9.57 -17.43 -4.25
N LYS A 294 10.49 -17.19 -5.15
CA LYS A 294 11.64 -16.32 -4.91
C LYS A 294 11.21 -14.86 -4.74
N SER A 295 10.00 -14.52 -5.17
CA SER A 295 9.42 -13.19 -5.11
C SER A 295 8.35 -13.08 -4.02
N PHE A 296 7.74 -11.91 -3.92
CA PHE A 296 6.75 -11.56 -2.91
C PHE A 296 5.67 -10.69 -3.54
N VAL A 297 4.40 -10.90 -3.19
CA VAL A 297 3.32 -10.03 -3.63
C VAL A 297 3.41 -8.69 -2.87
N GLU A 298 3.53 -7.60 -3.62
CA GLU A 298 3.63 -6.24 -3.05
C GLU A 298 2.27 -5.54 -2.98
N SER A 299 1.39 -5.80 -3.93
CA SER A 299 0.13 -5.07 -4.04
C SER A 299 -1.00 -5.96 -4.56
N PHE A 300 -2.22 -5.69 -4.07
CA PHE A 300 -3.49 -6.17 -4.61
C PHE A 300 -4.26 -5.02 -5.24
N ALA A 301 -5.01 -5.31 -6.30
CA ALA A 301 -6.01 -4.41 -6.83
C ALA A 301 -7.30 -5.19 -7.12
N PHE A 302 -8.45 -4.57 -6.86
CA PHE A 302 -9.77 -5.11 -7.24
C PHE A 302 -10.28 -4.40 -8.48
N ASP A 303 -10.89 -5.16 -9.37
CA ASP A 303 -11.55 -4.59 -10.54
C ASP A 303 -12.81 -3.82 -10.12
N PRO A 304 -12.93 -2.51 -10.41
CA PRO A 304 -14.07 -1.71 -9.97
C PRO A 304 -15.42 -2.17 -10.54
N ALA A 305 -15.44 -2.83 -11.70
CA ALA A 305 -16.67 -3.33 -12.33
C ALA A 305 -17.04 -4.73 -11.84
N SER A 306 -16.08 -5.52 -11.39
CA SER A 306 -16.29 -6.88 -10.90
C SER A 306 -15.40 -7.15 -9.70
N THR A 307 -15.91 -6.92 -8.51
CA THR A 307 -15.14 -7.07 -7.27
C THR A 307 -14.72 -8.51 -6.95
N ASP A 308 -15.28 -9.52 -7.63
CA ASP A 308 -14.77 -10.90 -7.57
C ASP A 308 -13.48 -11.06 -8.41
N ARG A 309 -13.22 -10.11 -9.34
CA ARG A 309 -11.95 -10.03 -10.05
C ARG A 309 -10.95 -9.22 -9.25
N MET A 310 -9.78 -9.82 -9.03
CA MET A 310 -8.68 -9.17 -8.34
C MET A 310 -7.34 -9.53 -9.00
N TYR A 311 -6.36 -8.69 -8.72
CA TYR A 311 -5.01 -8.80 -9.25
C TYR A 311 -4.01 -8.84 -8.11
N ALA A 312 -2.93 -9.61 -8.28
CA ALA A 312 -1.81 -9.68 -7.35
C ALA A 312 -0.51 -9.42 -8.12
N GLY A 313 0.19 -8.36 -7.75
CA GLY A 313 1.46 -7.96 -8.35
C GLY A 313 2.64 -8.38 -7.48
N GLN A 314 3.58 -9.12 -8.05
CA GLN A 314 4.80 -9.52 -7.36
C GLN A 314 5.95 -8.56 -7.63
N ARG A 315 6.84 -8.42 -6.67
CA ARG A 315 8.04 -7.55 -6.76
C ARG A 315 8.86 -7.80 -8.01
N ASN A 316 9.00 -9.04 -8.48
CA ASN A 316 9.77 -9.36 -9.69
C ASN A 316 9.06 -8.97 -11.02
N GLY A 317 7.91 -8.29 -10.95
CA GLY A 317 7.10 -7.89 -12.09
C GLY A 317 6.12 -8.94 -12.60
N ASP A 318 6.00 -10.11 -11.93
CA ASP A 318 4.96 -11.07 -12.25
C ASP A 318 3.59 -10.55 -11.80
N LEU A 319 2.61 -10.68 -12.67
CA LEU A 319 1.22 -10.28 -12.43
C LEU A 319 0.31 -11.51 -12.49
N PHE A 320 -0.60 -11.61 -11.54
CA PHE A 320 -1.61 -12.66 -11.48
C PHE A 320 -3.01 -12.05 -11.42
N SER A 321 -3.99 -12.75 -11.98
CA SER A 321 -5.40 -12.38 -11.94
C SER A 321 -6.22 -13.56 -11.40
N SER A 322 -7.31 -13.22 -10.71
CA SER A 322 -8.35 -14.13 -10.25
C SER A 322 -9.70 -13.56 -10.64
N ASP A 323 -10.65 -14.40 -11.07
CA ASP A 323 -12.04 -14.03 -11.38
C ASP A 323 -13.03 -14.50 -10.31
N ASP A 324 -12.56 -15.16 -9.25
CA ASP A 324 -13.36 -15.87 -8.25
C ASP A 324 -12.96 -15.52 -6.80
N SER A 325 -12.68 -14.23 -6.57
CA SER A 325 -12.28 -13.71 -5.25
C SER A 325 -11.05 -14.43 -4.68
N GLY A 326 -10.07 -14.75 -5.52
CA GLY A 326 -8.80 -15.35 -5.10
C GLY A 326 -8.81 -16.87 -4.90
N SER A 327 -9.92 -17.56 -5.24
CA SER A 327 -9.99 -19.02 -5.12
C SER A 327 -9.11 -19.72 -6.16
N SER A 328 -8.99 -19.15 -7.34
CA SER A 328 -8.07 -19.60 -8.39
C SER A 328 -7.30 -18.42 -9.01
N TRP A 329 -6.08 -18.68 -9.45
CA TRP A 329 -5.18 -17.68 -10.00
C TRP A 329 -4.56 -18.14 -11.30
N PHE A 330 -4.43 -17.23 -12.26
CA PHE A 330 -3.68 -17.43 -13.48
C PHE A 330 -2.65 -16.31 -13.67
N LYS A 331 -1.49 -16.68 -14.20
CA LYS A 331 -0.43 -15.71 -14.49
C LYS A 331 -0.79 -14.93 -15.74
N VAL A 332 -0.66 -13.61 -15.65
CA VAL A 332 -0.85 -12.71 -16.79
C VAL A 332 0.43 -12.68 -17.63
N ASP A 333 0.32 -12.88 -18.95
CA ASP A 333 1.46 -12.89 -19.85
C ASP A 333 1.89 -11.44 -20.21
N VAL A 334 2.54 -10.79 -19.25
CA VAL A 334 3.16 -9.47 -19.43
C VAL A 334 4.51 -9.45 -18.75
N LYS A 335 5.46 -8.68 -19.31
CA LYS A 335 6.76 -8.44 -18.67
C LYS A 335 6.80 -7.04 -18.11
N LEU A 336 6.93 -6.93 -16.78
CA LEU A 336 7.02 -5.68 -16.04
C LEU A 336 8.38 -5.53 -15.38
N PRO A 337 8.83 -4.28 -15.11
CA PRO A 337 9.92 -4.01 -14.17
C PRO A 337 9.55 -4.43 -12.73
N GLU A 338 10.47 -4.21 -11.78
CA GLU A 338 10.21 -4.49 -10.35
C GLU A 338 9.00 -3.66 -9.88
N LEU A 339 7.92 -4.37 -9.45
CA LEU A 339 6.65 -3.78 -9.09
C LEU A 339 6.63 -3.33 -7.63
N SER A 340 6.08 -2.16 -7.37
CA SER A 340 5.88 -1.60 -6.02
C SER A 340 4.41 -1.49 -5.63
N ASP A 341 3.54 -1.05 -6.56
CA ASP A 341 2.11 -0.86 -6.31
C ASP A 341 1.31 -0.99 -7.61
N MET A 342 0.01 -1.19 -7.49
CA MET A 342 -0.91 -1.12 -8.63
C MET A 342 -2.32 -0.69 -8.23
N LYS A 343 -3.00 -0.01 -9.15
CA LYS A 343 -4.40 0.37 -9.01
C LYS A 343 -5.18 -0.02 -10.27
N ALA A 344 -6.40 -0.51 -10.07
CA ALA A 344 -7.30 -0.85 -11.15
C ALA A 344 -8.28 0.29 -11.43
N ALA A 345 -8.64 0.46 -12.70
CA ALA A 345 -9.61 1.43 -13.20
C ALA A 345 -10.36 0.87 -14.41
N HIS A 346 -11.33 1.61 -14.92
CA HIS A 346 -12.04 1.30 -16.16
C HIS A 346 -12.00 2.47 -17.15
N ALA A 347 -11.81 2.15 -18.45
CA ALA A 347 -11.89 3.11 -19.56
C ALA A 347 -13.24 3.05 -20.27
#